data_c776c6dbdb8edf2d3788de8b69c50558
#
_entry.id   c776c6dbdb8edf2d3788de8b69c50558
#
_cell.length_a   1.000
_cell.length_b   1.000
_cell.length_c   1.000
_cell.angle_alpha   90.00
_cell.angle_beta   90.00
_cell.angle_gamma   90.00
#
_symmetry.space_group_name_H-M   'P 1'
#
loop_
_entity.id
_entity.type
_entity.pdbx_description
1 polymer ?
#
loop_
_entity_poly.entity_id
_entity_poly.type
_entity_poly.pdbx_seq_one_letter_code
_entity_poly.pdbx_strand_id
1 'polypeptide(L)'
;MHSLILAVGLLAQAPGHWPPDSLINTKVFPHNTPVMQVVGQMRNITGALGVRCQYCHVGEEGMPLERFDFAKDEKRTKLVARQMMLMVQEINRRLDTLPEHDHDHMAATVEVTCATCHRGVNRPVPLATLIQQTDSAAGLDSAVRAYRALRTRYYGRDSYDFGEQSLNVAAFRLARANKIDDALALLRLNEEQFPGSSGMSVFRGNILLMKNDTAGAVAAFREAVKRDSTNQEAKGRLRAIGQRP
;
A
#
# COMPACT_ATOMS: atom_id res chain seq x y z
N MET A 1 10.15 64.15 25.57
CA MET A 1 10.13 62.70 25.59
C MET A 1 9.98 62.23 24.14
N HIS A 2 11.07 61.84 23.49
CA HIS A 2 11.07 61.41 22.10
C HIS A 2 11.12 59.88 22.08
N SER A 3 10.02 59.26 21.64
CA SER A 3 9.97 57.80 21.44
C SER A 3 10.65 57.44 20.13
N LEU A 4 11.78 56.74 20.23
CA LEU A 4 12.39 56.04 19.07
C LEU A 4 11.59 54.81 18.74
N ILE A 5 10.95 54.77 17.58
CA ILE A 5 10.36 53.56 17.01
C ILE A 5 11.47 52.86 16.25
N LEU A 6 11.97 51.73 16.81
CA LEU A 6 12.85 50.79 16.12
C LEU A 6 12.02 50.00 15.10
N ALA A 7 12.16 50.36 13.82
CA ALA A 7 11.65 49.53 12.73
C ALA A 7 12.54 48.27 12.58
N VAL A 8 12.05 47.13 13.04
CA VAL A 8 12.67 45.84 12.74
C VAL A 8 12.33 45.53 11.28
N GLY A 9 13.31 45.80 10.40
CA GLY A 9 13.23 45.43 9.00
C GLY A 9 13.19 43.91 8.90
N LEU A 10 12.07 43.33 8.45
CA LEU A 10 12.05 41.96 7.92
C LEU A 10 12.91 41.95 6.68
N LEU A 11 14.12 41.42 6.80
CA LEU A 11 14.94 41.06 5.65
C LEU A 11 14.21 39.88 4.94
N ALA A 12 13.45 40.21 3.88
CA ALA A 12 12.96 39.23 2.95
C ALA A 12 14.18 38.52 2.32
N GLN A 13 14.40 37.28 2.66
CA GLN A 13 15.42 36.47 2.01
C GLN A 13 15.11 36.44 0.51
N ALA A 14 16.10 36.80 -0.31
CA ALA A 14 15.99 36.68 -1.76
C ALA A 14 15.59 35.23 -2.11
N PRO A 15 14.66 35.02 -3.05
CA PRO A 15 14.30 33.67 -3.46
C PRO A 15 15.57 32.98 -3.96
N GLY A 16 15.88 31.83 -3.36
CA GLY A 16 16.97 30.97 -3.82
C GLY A 16 16.74 30.55 -5.27
N HIS A 17 17.77 30.17 -5.99
CA HIS A 17 17.59 29.54 -7.30
C HIS A 17 17.43 28.01 -7.14
N TRP A 18 16.80 27.36 -8.12
CA TRP A 18 16.63 25.92 -8.16
C TRP A 18 17.37 25.33 -9.38
N PRO A 19 18.15 24.27 -9.20
CA PRO A 19 18.54 23.61 -7.95
C PRO A 19 19.48 24.47 -7.10
N PRO A 20 19.57 24.25 -5.75
CA PRO A 20 20.49 25.02 -4.89
C PRO A 20 21.94 24.70 -5.23
N ASP A 21 22.86 25.66 -4.96
CA ASP A 21 24.30 25.48 -5.22
C ASP A 21 24.96 24.41 -4.36
N SER A 22 24.41 24.20 -3.16
CA SER A 22 24.95 23.25 -2.18
C SER A 22 23.85 22.56 -1.38
N LEU A 23 24.18 21.39 -0.84
CA LEU A 23 23.29 20.64 0.03
C LEU A 23 23.48 21.08 1.48
N ILE A 24 22.35 21.39 2.13
CA ILE A 24 22.30 21.72 3.55
C ILE A 24 21.49 20.64 4.28
N ASN A 25 21.98 20.23 5.47
CA ASN A 25 21.32 19.24 6.34
C ASN A 25 21.17 17.83 5.72
N THR A 26 22.17 17.39 4.97
CA THR A 26 22.27 16.01 4.51
C THR A 26 22.61 15.08 5.69
N LYS A 27 21.83 14.00 5.88
CA LYS A 27 22.04 13.01 6.96
C LYS A 27 22.24 11.59 6.43
N VAL A 28 21.88 11.33 5.19
CA VAL A 28 21.96 10.00 4.55
C VAL A 28 22.96 10.03 3.40
N PHE A 29 23.00 11.14 2.66
CA PHE A 29 23.97 11.32 1.60
C PHE A 29 25.30 11.86 2.14
N PRO A 30 26.45 11.42 1.60
CA PRO A 30 27.73 12.07 1.84
C PRO A 30 27.68 13.57 1.51
N HIS A 31 28.40 14.39 2.27
CA HIS A 31 28.37 15.85 2.10
C HIS A 31 28.85 16.33 0.72
N ASN A 32 29.70 15.55 0.06
CA ASN A 32 30.25 15.83 -1.27
C ASN A 32 29.37 15.26 -2.41
N THR A 33 28.19 14.70 -2.12
CA THR A 33 27.29 14.18 -3.16
C THR A 33 26.85 15.34 -4.07
N PRO A 34 26.95 15.21 -5.40
CA PRO A 34 26.49 16.26 -6.32
C PRO A 34 24.99 16.54 -6.13
N VAL A 35 24.63 17.83 -6.12
CA VAL A 35 23.23 18.27 -5.89
C VAL A 35 22.25 17.60 -6.83
N MET A 36 22.59 17.52 -8.14
CA MET A 36 21.71 16.89 -9.13
C MET A 36 21.52 15.39 -8.93
N GLN A 37 22.50 14.70 -8.36
CA GLN A 37 22.37 13.30 -7.98
C GLN A 37 21.32 13.13 -6.85
N VAL A 38 21.38 14.00 -5.83
CA VAL A 38 20.38 13.98 -4.75
C VAL A 38 18.99 14.34 -5.29
N VAL A 39 18.87 15.35 -6.16
CA VAL A 39 17.60 15.70 -6.82
C VAL A 39 17.05 14.53 -7.62
N GLY A 40 17.88 13.79 -8.35
CA GLY A 40 17.50 12.56 -9.06
C GLY A 40 16.94 11.51 -8.11
N GLN A 41 17.62 11.24 -7.00
CA GLN A 41 17.17 10.29 -5.98
C GLN A 41 15.84 10.74 -5.34
N MET A 42 15.65 12.04 -5.06
CA MET A 42 14.39 12.55 -4.54
C MET A 42 13.23 12.36 -5.54
N ARG A 43 13.48 12.52 -6.84
CA ARG A 43 12.47 12.22 -7.89
C ARG A 43 12.11 10.74 -7.92
N ASN A 44 13.08 9.84 -7.81
CA ASN A 44 12.83 8.40 -7.72
C ASN A 44 12.00 8.06 -6.47
N ILE A 45 12.32 8.63 -5.32
CA ILE A 45 11.58 8.44 -4.07
C ILE A 45 10.14 8.95 -4.21
N THR A 46 9.93 10.16 -4.74
CA THR A 46 8.58 10.71 -4.91
C THR A 46 7.75 9.88 -5.88
N GLY A 47 8.35 9.37 -6.96
CA GLY A 47 7.70 8.45 -7.90
C GLY A 47 7.33 7.12 -7.23
N ALA A 48 8.27 6.54 -6.48
CA ALA A 48 8.05 5.28 -5.76
C ALA A 48 6.93 5.37 -4.70
N LEU A 49 6.78 6.52 -4.04
CA LEU A 49 5.76 6.76 -3.02
C LEU A 49 4.44 7.33 -3.59
N GLY A 50 4.40 7.76 -4.86
CA GLY A 50 3.23 8.43 -5.44
C GLY A 50 2.91 9.78 -4.78
N VAL A 51 3.95 10.52 -4.34
CA VAL A 51 3.82 11.81 -3.64
C VAL A 51 4.63 12.90 -4.35
N ARG A 52 4.55 14.14 -3.85
CA ARG A 52 5.33 15.29 -4.34
C ARG A 52 6.26 15.83 -3.24
N CYS A 53 7.13 16.78 -3.60
CA CYS A 53 8.17 17.33 -2.72
C CYS A 53 7.62 17.87 -1.39
N GLN A 54 6.45 18.52 -1.41
CA GLN A 54 5.81 19.06 -0.21
C GLN A 54 5.34 17.99 0.79
N TYR A 55 5.32 16.72 0.41
CA TYR A 55 5.00 15.64 1.36
C TYR A 55 6.08 15.49 2.44
N CYS A 56 7.35 15.70 2.07
CA CYS A 56 8.50 15.57 2.97
C CYS A 56 9.19 16.89 3.31
N HIS A 57 9.14 17.88 2.42
CA HIS A 57 9.83 19.16 2.60
C HIS A 57 8.86 20.29 2.92
N VAL A 58 9.35 21.32 3.60
CA VAL A 58 8.57 22.52 3.92
C VAL A 58 8.33 23.33 2.66
N GLY A 59 7.08 23.45 2.29
CA GLY A 59 6.57 24.09 1.08
C GLY A 59 5.11 23.66 0.87
N GLU A 60 4.42 24.32 -0.04
CA GLU A 60 3.00 24.11 -0.34
C GLU A 60 2.80 23.63 -1.78
N GLU A 61 1.64 23.04 -2.05
CA GLU A 61 1.26 22.62 -3.39
C GLU A 61 1.16 23.84 -4.32
N GLY A 62 1.77 23.75 -5.50
CA GLY A 62 1.84 24.85 -6.48
C GLY A 62 2.92 25.91 -6.19
N MET A 63 3.59 25.85 -5.04
CA MET A 63 4.69 26.74 -4.73
C MET A 63 5.91 26.40 -5.61
N PRO A 64 6.63 27.40 -6.18
CA PRO A 64 7.89 27.20 -6.87
C PRO A 64 8.95 26.58 -5.97
N LEU A 65 9.77 25.66 -6.51
CA LEU A 65 10.77 24.90 -5.71
C LEU A 65 11.83 25.80 -5.07
N GLU A 66 12.10 26.96 -5.63
CA GLU A 66 13.01 27.99 -5.10
C GLU A 66 12.55 28.53 -3.73
N ARG A 67 11.28 28.38 -3.41
CA ARG A 67 10.68 28.82 -2.14
C ARG A 67 10.57 27.71 -1.11
N PHE A 68 10.90 26.47 -1.49
CA PHE A 68 10.88 25.35 -0.55
C PHE A 68 12.06 25.45 0.42
N ASP A 69 11.82 25.14 1.70
CA ASP A 69 12.89 24.91 2.64
C ASP A 69 13.20 23.40 2.71
N PHE A 70 14.15 22.99 1.89
CA PHE A 70 14.59 21.60 1.83
C PHE A 70 15.45 21.21 3.05
N ALA A 71 16.01 22.18 3.78
CA ALA A 71 16.87 21.93 4.93
C ALA A 71 16.11 21.61 6.20
N LYS A 72 14.94 22.24 6.42
CA LYS A 72 14.15 22.05 7.65
C LYS A 72 13.69 20.61 7.87
N ASP A 73 13.70 20.21 9.13
CA ASP A 73 13.28 18.87 9.61
C ASP A 73 11.92 18.88 10.32
N GLU A 74 11.06 19.83 10.03
CA GLU A 74 9.75 20.02 10.69
C GLU A 74 8.77 18.88 10.33
N LYS A 75 8.88 18.30 9.12
CA LYS A 75 7.95 17.26 8.68
C LYS A 75 8.41 15.86 9.13
N ARG A 76 7.57 15.21 9.93
CA ARG A 76 7.81 13.83 10.35
C ARG A 76 8.07 12.88 9.18
N THR A 77 7.39 13.08 8.04
CA THR A 77 7.57 12.29 6.83
C THR A 77 9.00 12.34 6.28
N LYS A 78 9.69 13.49 6.38
CA LYS A 78 11.10 13.62 6.02
C LYS A 78 12.00 12.78 6.93
N LEU A 79 11.73 12.81 8.25
CA LEU A 79 12.48 12.01 9.22
C LEU A 79 12.28 10.52 9.01
N VAL A 80 11.04 10.09 8.75
CA VAL A 80 10.71 8.70 8.42
C VAL A 80 11.41 8.27 7.11
N ALA A 81 11.40 9.12 6.08
CA ALA A 81 12.05 8.82 4.81
C ALA A 81 13.56 8.58 4.98
N ARG A 82 14.25 9.35 5.83
CA ARG A 82 15.66 9.09 6.14
C ARG A 82 15.89 7.70 6.75
N GLN A 83 15.04 7.29 7.70
CA GLN A 83 15.14 5.94 8.28
C GLN A 83 14.87 4.85 7.25
N MET A 84 13.88 5.05 6.36
CA MET A 84 13.62 4.13 5.26
C MET A 84 14.80 4.03 4.28
N MET A 85 15.46 5.14 3.97
CA MET A 85 16.66 5.14 3.12
C MET A 85 17.79 4.33 3.76
N LEU A 86 18.06 4.53 5.05
CA LEU A 86 19.07 3.74 5.79
C LEU A 86 18.70 2.25 5.84
N MET A 87 17.43 1.92 6.03
CA MET A 87 16.95 0.54 5.98
C MET A 87 17.19 -0.11 4.61
N VAL A 88 16.89 0.59 3.52
CA VAL A 88 17.13 0.09 2.16
C VAL A 88 18.64 -0.15 1.93
N GLN A 89 19.49 0.76 2.37
CA GLN A 89 20.95 0.58 2.30
C GLN A 89 21.40 -0.68 3.06
N GLU A 90 20.88 -0.90 4.28
CA GLU A 90 21.21 -2.09 5.07
C GLU A 90 20.69 -3.39 4.41
N ILE A 91 19.50 -3.37 3.82
CA ILE A 91 18.97 -4.54 3.08
C ILE A 91 19.90 -4.87 1.91
N ASN A 92 20.28 -3.88 1.09
CA ASN A 92 21.17 -4.10 -0.07
C ASN A 92 22.54 -4.61 0.38
N ARG A 93 23.12 -4.02 1.44
CA ARG A 93 24.37 -4.52 2.01
C ARG A 93 24.31 -5.98 2.45
N ARG A 94 23.16 -6.45 2.95
CA ARG A 94 22.96 -7.86 3.29
C ARG A 94 22.80 -8.72 2.05
N LEU A 95 22.09 -8.25 1.03
CA LEU A 95 21.92 -8.97 -0.24
C LEU A 95 23.28 -9.24 -0.89
N ASP A 96 24.22 -8.26 -0.83
CA ASP A 96 25.58 -8.40 -1.35
C ASP A 96 26.40 -9.51 -0.63
N THR A 97 25.95 -9.96 0.55
CA THR A 97 26.63 -11.01 1.33
C THR A 97 25.97 -12.38 1.23
N LEU A 98 24.88 -12.50 0.44
CA LEU A 98 24.23 -13.80 0.25
C LEU A 98 25.11 -14.71 -0.60
N PRO A 99 25.16 -16.04 -0.30
CA PRO A 99 25.84 -17.00 -1.16
C PRO A 99 25.26 -16.96 -2.57
N GLU A 100 26.14 -16.86 -3.56
CA GLU A 100 25.72 -17.02 -4.95
C GLU A 100 25.16 -18.43 -5.15
N HIS A 101 23.94 -18.55 -5.65
CA HIS A 101 23.40 -19.85 -6.07
C HIS A 101 24.04 -20.22 -7.39
N ASP A 102 24.78 -21.32 -7.41
CA ASP A 102 25.67 -21.82 -8.46
C ASP A 102 24.97 -22.14 -9.82
N HIS A 103 23.67 -21.91 -9.93
CA HIS A 103 22.86 -22.27 -11.09
C HIS A 103 22.12 -21.13 -11.78
N ASP A 104 22.28 -19.89 -11.32
CA ASP A 104 21.54 -18.78 -11.90
C ASP A 104 22.48 -17.67 -12.39
N HIS A 105 22.95 -17.80 -13.63
CA HIS A 105 23.66 -16.72 -14.35
C HIS A 105 22.83 -15.44 -14.51
N MET A 106 21.58 -15.44 -14.02
CA MET A 106 20.64 -14.32 -13.95
C MET A 106 20.58 -13.67 -12.57
N ALA A 107 21.40 -14.08 -11.61
CA ALA A 107 21.59 -13.37 -10.35
C ALA A 107 22.36 -12.05 -10.57
N ALA A 108 21.93 -11.27 -11.57
CA ALA A 108 22.20 -9.85 -11.59
C ALA A 108 21.68 -9.30 -10.27
N THR A 109 22.56 -8.70 -9.50
CA THR A 109 22.36 -8.04 -8.22
C THR A 109 20.93 -7.51 -8.06
N VAL A 110 20.12 -8.23 -7.26
CA VAL A 110 18.78 -7.77 -6.92
C VAL A 110 18.95 -6.54 -6.03
N GLU A 111 18.76 -5.36 -6.60
CA GLU A 111 18.76 -4.12 -5.84
C GLU A 111 17.35 -3.83 -5.31
N VAL A 112 17.22 -3.71 -3.99
CA VAL A 112 16.00 -3.24 -3.35
C VAL A 112 15.98 -1.71 -3.40
N THR A 113 14.89 -1.16 -3.90
CA THR A 113 14.65 0.27 -3.98
C THR A 113 13.37 0.66 -3.22
N CYS A 114 13.09 1.95 -3.10
CA CYS A 114 11.80 2.40 -2.54
C CYS A 114 10.61 1.84 -3.33
N ALA A 115 10.74 1.72 -4.66
CA ALA A 115 9.68 1.19 -5.54
C ALA A 115 9.41 -0.30 -5.30
N THR A 116 10.38 -1.08 -4.86
CA THR A 116 10.24 -2.50 -4.55
C THR A 116 9.11 -2.75 -3.55
N CYS A 117 8.96 -1.88 -2.54
CA CYS A 117 7.92 -1.98 -1.52
C CYS A 117 6.73 -1.04 -1.79
N HIS A 118 6.99 0.21 -2.21
CA HIS A 118 5.96 1.25 -2.26
C HIS A 118 5.09 1.21 -3.52
N ARG A 119 5.64 0.92 -4.70
CA ARG A 119 4.89 0.74 -5.95
C ARG A 119 3.88 1.87 -6.25
N GLY A 120 4.25 3.12 -6.00
CA GLY A 120 3.39 4.27 -6.23
C GLY A 120 2.43 4.63 -5.09
N VAL A 121 2.61 4.03 -3.90
CA VAL A 121 1.81 4.35 -2.70
C VAL A 121 2.70 4.68 -1.51
N ASN A 122 2.34 5.73 -0.77
CA ASN A 122 3.11 6.18 0.39
C ASN A 122 3.04 5.22 1.59
N ARG A 123 2.05 4.34 1.62
CA ARG A 123 1.86 3.32 2.65
C ARG A 123 1.64 1.95 1.98
N PRO A 124 2.69 1.13 1.85
CA PRO A 124 2.62 -0.17 1.17
C PRO A 124 1.99 -1.22 2.08
N VAL A 125 0.66 -1.26 2.10
CA VAL A 125 -0.13 -2.23 2.88
C VAL A 125 -0.91 -3.09 1.89
N PRO A 126 -0.93 -4.44 2.06
CA PRO A 126 -1.76 -5.31 1.22
C PRO A 126 -3.22 -4.88 1.22
N LEU A 127 -3.90 -4.96 0.06
CA LEU A 127 -5.29 -4.52 -0.09
C LEU A 127 -6.22 -5.13 0.96
N ALA A 128 -6.12 -6.45 1.18
CA ALA A 128 -6.92 -7.15 2.20
C ALA A 128 -6.76 -6.55 3.60
N THR A 129 -5.54 -6.19 3.97
CA THR A 129 -5.24 -5.57 5.27
C THR A 129 -5.82 -4.15 5.36
N LEU A 130 -5.69 -3.37 4.29
CA LEU A 130 -6.23 -2.01 4.24
C LEU A 130 -7.76 -2.02 4.36
N ILE A 131 -8.44 -2.90 3.64
CA ILE A 131 -9.90 -3.04 3.69
C ILE A 131 -10.35 -3.45 5.09
N GLN A 132 -9.70 -4.45 5.71
CA GLN A 132 -10.00 -4.86 7.09
C GLN A 132 -9.78 -3.72 8.10
N GLN A 133 -8.67 -2.98 7.99
CA GLN A 133 -8.38 -1.84 8.87
C GLN A 133 -9.43 -0.73 8.71
N THR A 134 -9.85 -0.45 7.47
CA THR A 134 -10.87 0.56 7.18
C THR A 134 -12.23 0.15 7.75
N ASP A 135 -12.61 -1.11 7.61
CA ASP A 135 -13.83 -1.63 8.21
C ASP A 135 -13.79 -1.53 9.75
N SER A 136 -12.67 -1.90 10.36
CA SER A 136 -12.53 -1.84 11.82
C SER A 136 -12.57 -0.41 12.36
N ALA A 137 -12.06 0.56 11.61
CA ALA A 137 -12.00 1.96 12.03
C ALA A 137 -13.27 2.77 11.71
N ALA A 138 -13.96 2.47 10.61
CA ALA A 138 -15.01 3.31 10.05
C ALA A 138 -16.19 2.54 9.44
N GLY A 139 -16.25 1.24 9.66
CA GLY A 139 -17.33 0.34 9.23
C GLY A 139 -17.29 -0.06 7.76
N LEU A 140 -18.15 -1.04 7.43
CA LEU A 140 -18.23 -1.70 6.12
C LEU A 140 -18.40 -0.72 4.95
N ASP A 141 -19.29 0.27 5.07
CA ASP A 141 -19.54 1.21 3.98
C ASP A 141 -18.27 1.99 3.60
N SER A 142 -17.46 2.34 4.59
CA SER A 142 -16.18 3.01 4.36
C SER A 142 -15.16 2.08 3.69
N ALA A 143 -15.12 0.80 4.09
CA ALA A 143 -14.27 -0.20 3.47
C ALA A 143 -14.65 -0.44 1.99
N VAL A 144 -15.96 -0.53 1.68
CA VAL A 144 -16.48 -0.67 0.31
C VAL A 144 -16.11 0.56 -0.54
N ARG A 145 -16.35 1.76 -0.02
CA ARG A 145 -15.95 3.01 -0.72
C ARG A 145 -14.45 3.06 -0.97
N ALA A 146 -13.65 2.71 0.04
CA ALA A 146 -12.18 2.67 -0.09
C ALA A 146 -11.75 1.67 -1.17
N TYR A 147 -12.30 0.45 -1.19
CA TYR A 147 -12.00 -0.52 -2.24
C TYR A 147 -12.31 0.02 -3.64
N ARG A 148 -13.50 0.57 -3.85
CA ARG A 148 -13.92 1.10 -5.15
C ARG A 148 -13.02 2.26 -5.60
N ALA A 149 -12.68 3.19 -4.70
CA ALA A 149 -11.77 4.30 -4.98
C ALA A 149 -10.35 3.82 -5.33
N LEU A 150 -9.82 2.85 -4.57
CA LEU A 150 -8.52 2.25 -4.85
C LEU A 150 -8.52 1.51 -6.19
N ARG A 151 -9.56 0.75 -6.49
CA ARG A 151 -9.69 0.04 -7.77
C ARG A 151 -9.74 1.02 -8.94
N THR A 152 -10.52 2.09 -8.85
CA THR A 152 -10.57 3.14 -9.89
C THR A 152 -9.19 3.77 -10.14
N ARG A 153 -8.42 4.01 -9.08
CA ARG A 153 -7.12 4.69 -9.18
C ARG A 153 -5.96 3.78 -9.56
N TYR A 154 -5.97 2.52 -9.11
CA TYR A 154 -4.79 1.66 -9.15
C TYR A 154 -4.99 0.35 -9.91
N TYR A 155 -6.18 0.03 -10.43
CA TYR A 155 -6.40 -1.18 -11.22
C TYR A 155 -5.47 -1.21 -12.45
N GLY A 156 -4.84 -2.35 -12.68
CA GLY A 156 -3.83 -2.50 -13.73
C GLY A 156 -2.46 -1.89 -13.40
N ARG A 157 -2.24 -1.48 -12.13
CA ARG A 157 -0.93 -1.06 -11.60
C ARG A 157 -0.48 -2.03 -10.53
N ASP A 158 0.83 -2.09 -10.27
CA ASP A 158 1.40 -3.02 -9.27
C ASP A 158 1.21 -2.57 -7.81
N SER A 159 0.49 -1.46 -7.58
CA SER A 159 0.29 -0.88 -6.25
C SER A 159 -0.50 -1.80 -5.31
N TYR A 160 -1.54 -2.44 -5.82
CA TYR A 160 -2.42 -3.35 -5.08
C TYR A 160 -2.81 -4.54 -5.94
N ASP A 161 -2.92 -5.71 -5.31
CA ASP A 161 -3.53 -6.88 -5.92
C ASP A 161 -5.06 -6.79 -5.85
N PHE A 162 -5.71 -6.60 -7.00
CA PHE A 162 -7.17 -6.61 -7.16
C PHE A 162 -7.70 -7.97 -7.65
N GLY A 163 -6.90 -9.02 -7.54
CA GLY A 163 -7.35 -10.39 -7.79
C GLY A 163 -8.40 -10.85 -6.76
N GLU A 164 -9.11 -11.89 -7.13
CA GLU A 164 -10.21 -12.47 -6.34
C GLU A 164 -9.83 -12.74 -4.88
N GLN A 165 -8.60 -13.20 -4.64
CA GLN A 165 -8.14 -13.61 -3.32
C GLN A 165 -8.02 -12.43 -2.33
N SER A 166 -7.77 -11.23 -2.80
CA SER A 166 -7.60 -10.07 -1.91
C SER A 166 -8.84 -9.77 -1.06
N LEU A 167 -10.03 -9.75 -1.66
CA LEU A 167 -11.27 -9.55 -0.89
C LEU A 167 -11.70 -10.83 -0.15
N ASN A 168 -11.41 -12.02 -0.67
CA ASN A 168 -11.66 -13.28 0.04
C ASN A 168 -10.90 -13.33 1.37
N VAL A 169 -9.62 -12.95 1.36
CA VAL A 169 -8.78 -12.86 2.58
C VAL A 169 -9.34 -11.82 3.55
N ALA A 170 -9.75 -10.65 3.06
CA ALA A 170 -10.36 -9.61 3.90
C ALA A 170 -11.65 -10.12 4.55
N ALA A 171 -12.55 -10.71 3.77
CA ALA A 171 -13.80 -11.28 4.24
C ALA A 171 -13.58 -12.38 5.29
N PHE A 172 -12.64 -13.30 5.04
CA PHE A 172 -12.31 -14.35 6.01
C PHE A 172 -11.80 -13.80 7.33
N ARG A 173 -10.96 -12.76 7.30
CA ARG A 173 -10.47 -12.09 8.51
C ARG A 173 -11.59 -11.41 9.29
N LEU A 174 -12.55 -10.77 8.60
CA LEU A 174 -13.75 -10.20 9.24
C LEU A 174 -14.62 -11.28 9.87
N ALA A 175 -14.86 -12.38 9.17
CA ALA A 175 -15.61 -13.51 9.71
C ALA A 175 -14.97 -14.07 10.99
N ARG A 176 -13.64 -14.21 11.02
CA ARG A 176 -12.90 -14.61 12.23
C ARG A 176 -12.98 -13.60 13.36
N ALA A 177 -13.17 -12.32 13.04
CA ALA A 177 -13.44 -11.25 14.01
C ALA A 177 -14.91 -11.16 14.42
N ASN A 178 -15.71 -12.19 14.10
CA ASN A 178 -17.17 -12.28 14.35
C ASN A 178 -18.02 -11.23 13.61
N LYS A 179 -17.47 -10.64 12.54
CA LYS A 179 -18.18 -9.71 11.64
C LYS A 179 -18.68 -10.46 10.40
N ILE A 180 -19.56 -11.44 10.62
CA ILE A 180 -19.99 -12.37 9.56
C ILE A 180 -20.75 -11.65 8.44
N ASP A 181 -21.63 -10.72 8.78
CA ASP A 181 -22.46 -10.02 7.78
C ASP A 181 -21.59 -9.07 6.94
N ASP A 182 -20.60 -8.40 7.53
CA ASP A 182 -19.63 -7.59 6.82
C ASP A 182 -18.77 -8.44 5.86
N ALA A 183 -18.36 -9.63 6.33
CA ALA A 183 -17.63 -10.59 5.50
C ALA A 183 -18.46 -11.04 4.28
N LEU A 184 -19.73 -11.40 4.47
CA LEU A 184 -20.63 -11.78 3.38
C LEU A 184 -20.86 -10.60 2.40
N ALA A 185 -20.91 -9.37 2.90
CA ALA A 185 -21.02 -8.19 2.04
C ALA A 185 -19.77 -7.94 1.21
N LEU A 186 -18.56 -8.14 1.76
CA LEU A 186 -17.33 -8.09 0.97
C LEU A 186 -17.27 -9.18 -0.10
N LEU A 187 -17.78 -10.40 0.19
CA LEU A 187 -17.86 -11.43 -0.84
C LEU A 187 -18.82 -11.04 -1.97
N ARG A 188 -19.97 -10.42 -1.66
CA ARG A 188 -20.85 -9.89 -2.72
C ARG A 188 -20.16 -8.84 -3.58
N LEU A 189 -19.41 -7.92 -2.97
CA LEU A 189 -18.59 -6.94 -3.71
C LEU A 189 -17.55 -7.62 -4.62
N ASN A 190 -16.97 -8.74 -4.17
CA ASN A 190 -16.01 -9.51 -4.96
C ASN A 190 -16.71 -10.24 -6.12
N GLU A 191 -17.91 -10.80 -5.88
CA GLU A 191 -18.73 -11.43 -6.93
C GLU A 191 -19.10 -10.47 -8.06
N GLU A 192 -19.28 -9.17 -7.78
CA GLU A 192 -19.46 -8.14 -8.83
C GLU A 192 -18.28 -8.11 -9.83
N GLN A 193 -17.08 -8.43 -9.37
CA GLN A 193 -15.86 -8.42 -10.17
C GLN A 193 -15.53 -9.78 -10.81
N PHE A 194 -15.95 -10.88 -10.17
CA PHE A 194 -15.65 -12.26 -10.56
C PHE A 194 -16.92 -13.13 -10.59
N PRO A 195 -17.93 -12.78 -11.41
CA PRO A 195 -19.28 -13.39 -11.34
C PRO A 195 -19.31 -14.87 -11.68
N GLY A 196 -18.28 -15.40 -12.39
CA GLY A 196 -18.19 -16.81 -12.80
C GLY A 196 -17.43 -17.71 -11.82
N SER A 197 -16.84 -17.17 -10.75
CA SER A 197 -15.95 -17.94 -9.89
C SER A 197 -16.71 -18.98 -9.04
N SER A 198 -16.35 -20.26 -9.19
CA SER A 198 -16.81 -21.32 -8.30
C SER A 198 -16.16 -21.21 -6.91
N GLY A 199 -14.90 -20.70 -6.85
CA GLY A 199 -14.17 -20.46 -5.61
C GLY A 199 -14.89 -19.47 -4.69
N MET A 200 -15.52 -18.42 -5.24
CA MET A 200 -16.33 -17.48 -4.46
C MET A 200 -17.49 -18.14 -3.74
N SER A 201 -18.16 -19.07 -4.43
CA SER A 201 -19.25 -19.84 -3.82
C SER A 201 -18.74 -20.74 -2.69
N VAL A 202 -17.54 -21.30 -2.81
CA VAL A 202 -16.88 -22.07 -1.74
C VAL A 202 -16.57 -21.16 -0.55
N PHE A 203 -15.96 -19.98 -0.76
CA PHE A 203 -15.69 -19.02 0.31
C PHE A 203 -16.96 -18.59 1.05
N ARG A 204 -18.03 -18.30 0.30
CA ARG A 204 -19.34 -17.98 0.89
C ARG A 204 -19.87 -19.11 1.75
N GLY A 205 -19.79 -20.34 1.27
CA GLY A 205 -20.20 -21.53 2.03
C GLY A 205 -19.41 -21.69 3.32
N ASN A 206 -18.08 -21.50 3.28
CA ASN A 206 -17.24 -21.56 4.48
C ASN A 206 -17.61 -20.49 5.51
N ILE A 207 -17.90 -19.25 5.09
CA ILE A 207 -18.33 -18.17 6.01
C ILE A 207 -19.73 -18.45 6.57
N LEU A 208 -20.65 -19.01 5.77
CA LEU A 208 -21.98 -19.42 6.25
C LEU A 208 -21.90 -20.53 7.29
N LEU A 209 -20.95 -21.48 7.17
CA LEU A 209 -20.69 -22.46 8.24
C LEU A 209 -20.22 -21.77 9.54
N MET A 210 -19.38 -20.74 9.45
CA MET A 210 -18.99 -19.95 10.63
C MET A 210 -20.17 -19.22 11.28
N LYS A 211 -21.22 -18.90 10.48
CA LYS A 211 -22.49 -18.34 10.95
C LYS A 211 -23.41 -19.39 11.55
N ASN A 212 -23.07 -20.67 11.49
CA ASN A 212 -23.94 -21.82 11.77
C ASN A 212 -25.13 -21.95 10.79
N ASP A 213 -25.07 -21.31 9.62
CA ASP A 213 -26.03 -21.44 8.54
C ASP A 213 -25.65 -22.61 7.62
N THR A 214 -25.89 -23.82 8.07
CA THR A 214 -25.60 -25.05 7.32
C THR A 214 -26.41 -25.12 6.02
N ALA A 215 -27.67 -24.66 6.02
CA ALA A 215 -28.50 -24.70 4.83
C ALA A 215 -28.01 -23.77 3.75
N GLY A 216 -27.64 -22.54 4.11
CA GLY A 216 -26.97 -21.59 3.20
C GLY A 216 -25.62 -22.07 2.69
N ALA A 217 -24.84 -22.73 3.57
CA ALA A 217 -23.54 -23.29 3.16
C ALA A 217 -23.71 -24.42 2.12
N VAL A 218 -24.66 -25.33 2.32
CA VAL A 218 -24.99 -26.39 1.34
C VAL A 218 -25.37 -25.78 -0.01
N ALA A 219 -26.24 -24.75 -0.01
CA ALA A 219 -26.64 -24.07 -1.24
C ALA A 219 -25.44 -23.45 -1.95
N ALA A 220 -24.55 -22.79 -1.20
CA ALA A 220 -23.34 -22.17 -1.74
C ALA A 220 -22.36 -23.20 -2.33
N PHE A 221 -22.12 -24.33 -1.64
CA PHE A 221 -21.23 -25.38 -2.18
C PHE A 221 -21.84 -26.06 -3.40
N ARG A 222 -23.15 -26.28 -3.45
CA ARG A 222 -23.83 -26.81 -4.64
C ARG A 222 -23.74 -25.85 -5.82
N GLU A 223 -23.85 -24.55 -5.57
CA GLU A 223 -23.62 -23.53 -6.61
C GLU A 223 -22.19 -23.57 -7.13
N ALA A 224 -21.19 -23.79 -6.24
CA ALA A 224 -19.81 -23.98 -6.66
C ALA A 224 -19.64 -25.20 -7.59
N VAL A 225 -20.24 -26.35 -7.26
CA VAL A 225 -20.21 -27.57 -8.11
C VAL A 225 -20.96 -27.35 -9.42
N LYS A 226 -22.06 -26.57 -9.41
CA LYS A 226 -22.81 -26.23 -10.63
C LYS A 226 -21.97 -25.37 -11.59
N ARG A 227 -21.22 -24.39 -11.04
CA ARG A 227 -20.34 -23.50 -11.83
C ARG A 227 -19.11 -24.23 -12.34
N ASP A 228 -18.55 -25.12 -11.53
CA ASP A 228 -17.41 -25.96 -11.87
C ASP A 228 -17.62 -27.38 -11.31
N SER A 229 -18.02 -28.29 -12.19
CA SER A 229 -18.27 -29.69 -11.82
C SER A 229 -16.97 -30.43 -11.41
N THR A 230 -15.81 -29.88 -11.62
CA THR A 230 -14.52 -30.44 -11.20
C THR A 230 -14.02 -29.91 -9.85
N ASN A 231 -14.71 -28.94 -9.24
CA ASN A 231 -14.32 -28.32 -7.97
C ASN A 231 -14.34 -29.34 -6.81
N GLN A 232 -13.16 -29.89 -6.52
CA GLN A 232 -12.98 -30.91 -5.48
C GLN A 232 -13.18 -30.36 -4.06
N GLU A 233 -12.88 -29.07 -3.84
CA GLU A 233 -13.06 -28.44 -2.55
C GLU A 233 -14.57 -28.38 -2.21
N ALA A 234 -15.40 -27.86 -3.12
CA ALA A 234 -16.86 -27.82 -2.93
C ALA A 234 -17.44 -29.20 -2.65
N LYS A 235 -17.03 -30.21 -3.43
CA LYS A 235 -17.45 -31.61 -3.22
C LYS A 235 -17.00 -32.16 -1.87
N GLY A 236 -15.78 -31.86 -1.47
CA GLY A 236 -15.24 -32.25 -0.16
C GLY A 236 -16.02 -31.63 0.98
N ARG A 237 -16.34 -30.32 0.87
CA ARG A 237 -17.14 -29.60 1.87
C ARG A 237 -18.55 -30.18 2.00
N LEU A 238 -19.23 -30.48 0.89
CA LEU A 238 -20.55 -31.14 0.93
C LEU A 238 -20.47 -32.48 1.65
N ARG A 239 -19.53 -33.36 1.30
CA ARG A 239 -19.33 -34.65 1.98
C ARG A 239 -19.07 -34.48 3.47
N ALA A 240 -18.23 -33.51 3.86
CA ALA A 240 -17.89 -33.27 5.26
C ALA A 240 -19.12 -32.89 6.15
N ILE A 241 -20.16 -32.31 5.54
CA ILE A 241 -21.41 -31.96 6.22
C ILE A 241 -22.56 -32.95 5.91
N GLY A 242 -22.22 -34.18 5.45
CA GLY A 242 -23.16 -35.25 5.20
C GLY A 242 -24.05 -35.07 3.97
N GLN A 243 -23.65 -34.21 3.03
CA GLN A 243 -24.43 -33.97 1.79
C GLN A 243 -23.76 -34.62 0.57
N ARG A 244 -24.62 -35.04 -0.37
CA ARG A 244 -24.09 -35.50 -1.69
C ARG A 244 -23.69 -34.29 -2.52
N PRO A 245 -22.52 -34.38 -3.21
CA PRO A 245 -22.05 -33.35 -4.13
C PRO A 245 -22.97 -33.16 -5.33
#